data_aad63bcb62574ea0a66e356f745019e0
#
_entry.id   aad63bcb62574ea0a66e356f745019e0
#
_cell.length_a   1.000
_cell.length_b   1.000
_cell.length_c   1.000
_cell.angle_alpha   90.00
_cell.angle_beta   90.00
_cell.angle_gamma   90.00
#
_symmetry.space_group_name_H-M   'P 1'
#
loop_
_entity.id
_entity.type
_entity.pdbx_description
1 polymer ?
#
loop_
_entity_poly.entity_id
_entity_poly.type
_entity_poly.pdbx_seq_one_letter_code
_entity_poly.pdbx_strand_id
1 'polypeptide(L)'
;MNTEINAHKPAPFVTGKRLEVFNLSTEIKKTIQALEAGKPVLIADYYSNGVLLLKELQQYLKSKMPHKTFQEQREYRAAYHKLSNLILLEIINYKIDVKKAPTIGWLEKLYTGNTNFLLTFPQVQGLNSSWQWYQNGISVPTLRNKIHPYYGVYFPTRFDHLSVFDNWLKRYEGPKKSAIDIGVGSGALSFQLVGHGFQKVYGTDINPNAIIGLTEFMGDTKLSRKIDLDHAPLFGKWDKQTELIVFNPPWLPISSENDRTDKAMYYPEELFSEFCCCKRTTGCRRKTTNLIF
;
A
#
# COMPACT_ATOMS: atom_id res chain seq x y z
N MET A 1 7.59 8.76 25.10
CA MET A 1 6.52 7.76 24.99
C MET A 1 6.55 7.22 23.57
N ASN A 2 6.94 5.97 23.38
CA ASN A 2 6.78 5.34 22.07
C ASN A 2 5.29 5.10 21.87
N THR A 3 4.62 5.95 21.12
CA THR A 3 3.27 5.65 20.64
C THR A 3 3.37 4.44 19.74
N GLU A 4 2.74 3.36 20.16
CA GLU A 4 2.67 2.12 19.38
C GLU A 4 2.02 2.44 18.03
N ILE A 5 2.76 2.27 16.94
CA ILE A 5 2.27 2.56 15.59
C ILE A 5 1.39 1.40 15.16
N ASN A 6 0.09 1.64 15.01
CA ASN A 6 -0.84 0.63 14.55
C ASN A 6 -0.80 0.46 13.03
N ALA A 7 -0.68 -0.78 12.55
CA ALA A 7 -0.69 -1.09 11.14
C ALA A 7 -2.07 -0.81 10.51
N HIS A 8 -2.06 -0.21 9.33
CA HIS A 8 -3.24 -0.14 8.47
C HIS A 8 -3.54 -1.52 7.90
N LYS A 9 -4.79 -1.93 7.97
CA LYS A 9 -5.28 -3.22 7.49
C LYS A 9 -6.72 -3.10 6.99
N PRO A 10 -7.19 -4.02 6.13
CA PRO A 10 -8.60 -4.08 5.77
C PRO A 10 -9.47 -4.27 7.01
N ALA A 11 -10.52 -3.47 7.13
CA ALA A 11 -11.47 -3.65 8.21
C ALA A 11 -12.26 -4.96 8.03
N PRO A 12 -12.45 -5.76 9.09
CA PRO A 12 -13.36 -6.89 9.06
C PRO A 12 -14.77 -6.47 8.61
N PHE A 13 -15.40 -7.32 7.80
CA PHE A 13 -16.77 -7.06 7.36
C PHE A 13 -17.74 -7.36 8.51
N VAL A 14 -18.56 -6.38 8.85
CA VAL A 14 -19.56 -6.50 9.91
C VAL A 14 -20.95 -6.38 9.30
N THR A 15 -21.84 -7.31 9.59
CA THR A 15 -23.21 -7.28 9.10
C THR A 15 -24.17 -7.87 10.13
N GLY A 16 -25.35 -7.27 10.27
CA GLY A 16 -26.50 -7.87 10.96
C GLY A 16 -27.43 -8.66 10.02
N LYS A 17 -27.11 -8.72 8.71
CA LYS A 17 -27.90 -9.46 7.75
C LYS A 17 -27.51 -10.94 7.77
N ARG A 18 -28.48 -11.82 7.50
CA ARG A 18 -28.23 -13.24 7.27
C ARG A 18 -27.35 -13.41 6.03
N LEU A 19 -26.30 -14.23 6.16
CA LEU A 19 -25.42 -14.58 5.05
C LEU A 19 -26.12 -15.61 4.16
N GLU A 20 -26.09 -15.37 2.85
CA GLU A 20 -26.38 -16.39 1.84
C GLU A 20 -25.12 -17.23 1.65
N VAL A 21 -25.24 -18.53 1.42
CA VAL A 21 -24.07 -19.40 1.20
C VAL A 21 -23.95 -19.76 -0.27
N PHE A 22 -22.76 -19.61 -0.82
CA PHE A 22 -22.49 -19.99 -2.21
C PHE A 22 -21.50 -21.16 -2.28
N ASN A 23 -21.92 -22.21 -2.97
CA ASN A 23 -21.10 -23.36 -3.36
C ASN A 23 -21.47 -23.78 -4.81
N LEU A 24 -20.84 -24.86 -5.33
CA LEU A 24 -21.08 -25.30 -6.71
C LEU A 24 -22.49 -25.82 -6.98
N SER A 25 -23.27 -26.16 -5.95
CA SER A 25 -24.69 -26.55 -6.11
C SER A 25 -25.63 -25.36 -6.14
N THR A 26 -25.13 -24.16 -5.82
CA THR A 26 -25.93 -22.93 -5.78
C THR A 26 -26.05 -22.33 -7.18
N GLU A 27 -27.25 -21.91 -7.54
CA GLU A 27 -27.49 -21.26 -8.83
C GLU A 27 -26.87 -19.86 -8.88
N ILE A 28 -25.92 -19.65 -9.78
CA ILE A 28 -25.14 -18.40 -9.91
C ILE A 28 -26.06 -17.18 -10.15
N LYS A 29 -27.09 -17.33 -11.00
CA LYS A 29 -28.04 -16.22 -11.29
C LYS A 29 -28.76 -15.74 -10.04
N LYS A 30 -29.25 -16.67 -9.21
CA LYS A 30 -29.90 -16.32 -7.92
C LYS A 30 -28.93 -15.65 -6.97
N THR A 31 -27.69 -16.10 -6.93
CA THR A 31 -26.63 -15.49 -6.11
C THR A 31 -26.34 -14.06 -6.56
N ILE A 32 -26.23 -13.80 -7.87
CA ILE A 32 -26.02 -12.44 -8.40
C ILE A 32 -27.22 -11.54 -8.06
N GLN A 33 -28.47 -12.03 -8.15
CA GLN A 33 -29.67 -11.29 -7.73
C GLN A 33 -29.65 -10.98 -6.23
N ALA A 34 -29.16 -11.90 -5.40
CA ALA A 34 -28.99 -11.64 -3.96
C ALA A 34 -27.96 -10.53 -3.70
N LEU A 35 -26.82 -10.53 -4.42
CA LEU A 35 -25.83 -9.45 -4.36
C LEU A 35 -26.42 -8.11 -4.80
N GLU A 36 -27.21 -8.06 -5.89
CA GLU A 36 -27.91 -6.84 -6.33
C GLU A 36 -28.91 -6.32 -5.27
N ALA A 37 -29.56 -7.24 -4.54
CA ALA A 37 -30.43 -6.91 -3.41
C ALA A 37 -29.66 -6.51 -2.14
N GLY A 38 -28.33 -6.41 -2.21
CA GLY A 38 -27.46 -6.04 -1.08
C GLY A 38 -27.36 -7.10 0.02
N LYS A 39 -27.54 -8.37 -0.34
CA LYS A 39 -27.36 -9.49 0.60
C LYS A 39 -25.90 -9.97 0.50
N PRO A 40 -25.20 -10.09 1.64
CA PRO A 40 -23.85 -10.65 1.66
C PRO A 40 -23.87 -12.17 1.43
N VAL A 41 -22.88 -12.65 0.69
CA VAL A 41 -22.73 -14.04 0.25
C VAL A 41 -21.44 -14.61 0.79
N LEU A 42 -21.51 -15.66 1.60
CA LEU A 42 -20.36 -16.39 2.12
C LEU A 42 -19.96 -17.51 1.16
N ILE A 43 -18.69 -17.53 0.79
CA ILE A 43 -18.13 -18.61 -0.03
C ILE A 43 -17.88 -19.83 0.85
N ALA A 44 -18.34 -21.00 0.37
CA ALA A 44 -18.15 -22.28 1.03
C ALA A 44 -17.36 -23.26 0.15
N ASP A 45 -16.95 -24.38 0.77
CA ASP A 45 -16.24 -25.54 0.21
C ASP A 45 -14.84 -25.20 -0.34
N TYR A 46 -14.74 -24.47 -1.44
CA TYR A 46 -13.48 -24.20 -2.14
C TYR A 46 -13.26 -22.73 -2.43
N TYR A 47 -12.03 -22.27 -2.31
CA TYR A 47 -11.62 -20.91 -2.69
C TYR A 47 -11.96 -20.56 -4.16
N SER A 48 -11.85 -21.55 -5.04
CA SER A 48 -12.20 -21.40 -6.47
C SER A 48 -13.67 -21.04 -6.71
N ASN A 49 -14.58 -21.35 -5.78
CA ASN A 49 -16.00 -20.98 -5.91
C ASN A 49 -16.15 -19.45 -5.87
N GLY A 50 -15.41 -18.76 -5.00
CA GLY A 50 -15.40 -17.31 -4.97
C GLY A 50 -14.77 -16.68 -6.22
N VAL A 51 -13.70 -17.28 -6.74
CA VAL A 51 -13.10 -16.86 -8.03
C VAL A 51 -14.10 -16.98 -9.15
N LEU A 52 -14.83 -18.10 -9.22
CA LEU A 52 -15.89 -18.34 -10.20
C LEU A 52 -17.00 -17.28 -10.07
N LEU A 53 -17.51 -17.05 -8.86
CA LEU A 53 -18.58 -16.09 -8.64
C LEU A 53 -18.16 -14.66 -9.03
N LEU A 54 -16.92 -14.25 -8.74
CA LEU A 54 -16.40 -12.94 -9.19
C LEU A 54 -16.34 -12.84 -10.71
N LYS A 55 -15.89 -13.89 -11.39
CA LYS A 55 -15.85 -13.95 -12.87
C LYS A 55 -17.24 -13.82 -13.48
N GLU A 56 -18.18 -14.56 -12.97
CA GLU A 56 -19.58 -14.53 -13.44
C GLU A 56 -20.25 -13.17 -13.15
N LEU A 57 -20.00 -12.59 -12.00
CA LEU A 57 -20.44 -11.23 -11.66
C LEU A 57 -19.88 -10.20 -12.64
N GLN A 58 -18.60 -10.33 -12.97
CA GLN A 58 -17.94 -9.44 -13.95
C GLN A 58 -18.58 -9.56 -15.34
N GLN A 59 -18.83 -10.78 -15.80
CA GLN A 59 -19.48 -11.05 -17.10
C GLN A 59 -20.91 -10.50 -17.11
N TYR A 60 -21.66 -10.74 -16.04
CA TYR A 60 -23.03 -10.24 -15.89
C TYR A 60 -23.07 -8.71 -15.98
N LEU A 61 -22.22 -8.01 -15.23
CA LEU A 61 -22.19 -6.56 -15.27
C LEU A 61 -21.75 -6.02 -16.63
N LYS A 62 -20.78 -6.65 -17.30
CA LYS A 62 -20.37 -6.28 -18.66
C LYS A 62 -21.50 -6.43 -19.68
N SER A 63 -22.36 -7.44 -19.53
CA SER A 63 -23.52 -7.61 -20.40
C SER A 63 -24.66 -6.63 -20.13
N LYS A 64 -24.77 -6.15 -18.89
CA LYS A 64 -25.86 -5.28 -18.42
C LYS A 64 -25.54 -3.80 -18.55
N MET A 65 -24.28 -3.41 -18.44
CA MET A 65 -23.84 -2.02 -18.40
C MET A 65 -22.97 -1.67 -19.59
N PRO A 66 -23.20 -0.52 -20.25
CA PRO A 66 -22.26 0.00 -21.24
C PRO A 66 -20.93 0.34 -20.56
N HIS A 67 -19.80 0.20 -21.27
CA HIS A 67 -18.47 0.43 -20.74
C HIS A 67 -17.50 0.96 -21.82
N LYS A 68 -18.02 1.68 -22.80
CA LYS A 68 -17.24 2.25 -23.93
C LYS A 68 -16.62 3.59 -23.59
N THR A 69 -17.36 4.46 -22.89
CA THR A 69 -16.88 5.78 -22.49
C THR A 69 -16.17 5.72 -21.13
N PHE A 70 -15.39 6.74 -20.82
CA PHE A 70 -14.71 6.86 -19.51
C PHE A 70 -15.70 6.87 -18.34
N GLN A 71 -16.81 7.59 -18.49
CA GLN A 71 -17.87 7.66 -17.47
C GLN A 71 -18.52 6.29 -17.27
N GLU A 72 -18.91 5.61 -18.32
CA GLU A 72 -19.50 4.27 -18.28
C GLU A 72 -18.55 3.24 -17.62
N GLN A 73 -17.24 3.32 -17.93
CA GLN A 73 -16.22 2.49 -17.28
C GLN A 73 -16.10 2.77 -15.79
N ARG A 74 -16.29 4.03 -15.37
CA ARG A 74 -16.28 4.42 -13.96
C ARG A 74 -17.51 3.86 -13.24
N GLU A 75 -18.69 4.00 -13.82
CA GLU A 75 -19.94 3.44 -13.29
C GLU A 75 -19.88 1.91 -13.19
N TYR A 76 -19.38 1.24 -14.24
CA TYR A 76 -19.15 -0.20 -14.22
C TYR A 76 -18.20 -0.62 -13.08
N ARG A 77 -17.08 0.06 -12.91
CA ARG A 77 -16.13 -0.23 -11.82
C ARG A 77 -16.74 -0.02 -10.45
N ALA A 78 -17.52 1.04 -10.28
CA ALA A 78 -18.23 1.31 -9.03
C ALA A 78 -19.26 0.21 -8.70
N ALA A 79 -20.03 -0.21 -9.69
CA ALA A 79 -21.00 -1.30 -9.53
C ALA A 79 -20.29 -2.63 -9.19
N TYR A 80 -19.23 -2.97 -9.91
CA TYR A 80 -18.44 -4.17 -9.63
C TYR A 80 -17.84 -4.15 -8.23
N HIS A 81 -17.22 -3.03 -7.84
CA HIS A 81 -16.66 -2.85 -6.49
C HIS A 81 -17.73 -3.02 -5.41
N LYS A 82 -18.90 -2.38 -5.58
CA LYS A 82 -20.01 -2.47 -4.63
C LYS A 82 -20.46 -3.92 -4.44
N LEU A 83 -20.69 -4.65 -5.52
CA LEU A 83 -21.24 -6.01 -5.45
C LEU A 83 -20.18 -7.05 -5.05
N SER A 84 -18.95 -6.95 -5.55
CA SER A 84 -17.86 -7.86 -5.18
C SER A 84 -17.49 -7.77 -3.71
N ASN A 85 -17.64 -6.62 -3.07
CA ASN A 85 -17.42 -6.46 -1.63
C ASN A 85 -18.55 -7.05 -0.75
N LEU A 86 -19.59 -7.61 -1.34
CA LEU A 86 -20.58 -8.45 -0.64
C LEU A 86 -20.25 -9.94 -0.69
N ILE A 87 -19.22 -10.33 -1.44
CA ILE A 87 -18.73 -11.71 -1.49
C ILE A 87 -17.69 -11.88 -0.39
N LEU A 88 -17.95 -12.78 0.56
CA LEU A 88 -17.23 -12.88 1.81
C LEU A 88 -16.49 -14.22 1.94
N LEU A 89 -15.39 -14.17 2.68
CA LEU A 89 -14.66 -15.32 3.18
C LEU A 89 -14.59 -15.24 4.70
N GLU A 90 -14.78 -16.36 5.37
CA GLU A 90 -14.56 -16.49 6.80
C GLU A 90 -13.08 -16.77 7.08
N ILE A 91 -12.54 -16.08 8.06
CA ILE A 91 -11.20 -16.30 8.59
C ILE A 91 -11.33 -16.91 9.96
N ILE A 92 -10.75 -18.09 10.15
CA ILE A 92 -10.72 -18.82 11.43
C ILE A 92 -9.26 -19.13 11.77
N ASN A 93 -8.82 -18.71 12.95
CA ASN A 93 -7.45 -18.90 13.40
C ASN A 93 -6.41 -18.45 12.36
N TYR A 94 -6.63 -17.25 11.80
CA TYR A 94 -5.78 -16.63 10.77
C TYR A 94 -5.68 -17.41 9.44
N LYS A 95 -6.60 -18.34 9.19
CA LYS A 95 -6.69 -19.08 7.93
C LYS A 95 -8.04 -18.85 7.26
N ILE A 96 -8.05 -18.87 5.97
CA ILE A 96 -9.28 -18.80 5.18
C ILE A 96 -10.01 -20.14 5.31
N ASP A 97 -11.26 -20.12 5.78
CA ASP A 97 -12.03 -21.33 6.08
C ASP A 97 -12.71 -21.92 4.84
N VAL A 98 -11.91 -22.18 3.81
CA VAL A 98 -12.33 -22.94 2.62
C VAL A 98 -11.17 -23.76 2.09
N LYS A 99 -11.47 -24.87 1.41
CA LYS A 99 -10.45 -25.77 0.85
C LYS A 99 -9.66 -25.08 -0.27
N LYS A 100 -8.37 -25.42 -0.40
CA LYS A 100 -7.44 -24.91 -1.41
C LYS A 100 -7.30 -23.39 -1.41
N ALA A 101 -7.52 -22.75 -0.29
CA ALA A 101 -7.23 -21.34 -0.10
C ALA A 101 -5.71 -21.07 -0.01
N PRO A 102 -5.25 -19.90 -0.46
CA PRO A 102 -3.86 -19.51 -0.29
C PRO A 102 -3.52 -19.27 1.19
N THR A 103 -2.27 -19.55 1.57
CA THR A 103 -1.74 -19.16 2.89
C THR A 103 -1.27 -17.73 2.83
N ILE A 104 -1.82 -16.87 3.70
CA ILE A 104 -1.56 -15.44 3.72
C ILE A 104 -1.06 -15.05 5.10
N GLY A 105 0.25 -14.85 5.27
CA GLY A 105 0.82 -14.49 6.57
C GLY A 105 0.40 -13.12 7.10
N TRP A 106 -0.13 -12.23 6.24
CA TRP A 106 -0.73 -10.97 6.69
C TRP A 106 -1.92 -11.16 7.63
N LEU A 107 -2.63 -12.27 7.54
CA LEU A 107 -3.76 -12.53 8.44
C LEU A 107 -3.30 -12.62 9.91
N GLU A 108 -2.17 -13.26 10.17
CA GLU A 108 -1.58 -13.33 11.51
C GLU A 108 -0.87 -12.03 11.89
N LYS A 109 -0.09 -11.44 10.97
CA LYS A 109 0.68 -10.21 11.25
C LYS A 109 -0.18 -8.99 11.51
N LEU A 110 -1.30 -8.83 10.79
CA LEU A 110 -2.11 -7.61 10.85
C LEU A 110 -3.31 -7.72 11.81
N TYR A 111 -3.81 -8.92 12.09
CA TYR A 111 -5.03 -9.11 12.88
C TYR A 111 -4.75 -9.73 14.26
N THR A 112 -3.66 -9.31 14.89
CA THR A 112 -3.31 -9.74 16.24
C THR A 112 -4.50 -9.59 17.20
N GLY A 113 -4.83 -10.67 17.94
CA GLY A 113 -5.93 -10.68 18.91
C GLY A 113 -7.34 -10.90 18.35
N ASN A 114 -7.52 -10.92 17.02
CA ASN A 114 -8.80 -11.26 16.40
C ASN A 114 -8.63 -12.47 15.49
N THR A 115 -9.07 -13.63 15.94
CA THR A 115 -8.85 -14.92 15.28
C THR A 115 -9.98 -15.30 14.31
N ASN A 116 -11.19 -14.77 14.51
CA ASN A 116 -12.39 -15.15 13.76
C ASN A 116 -13.12 -13.91 13.25
N PHE A 117 -13.15 -13.71 11.94
CA PHE A 117 -13.79 -12.56 11.32
C PHE A 117 -14.06 -12.82 9.83
N LEU A 118 -14.84 -11.92 9.23
CA LEU A 118 -15.14 -11.96 7.80
C LEU A 118 -14.31 -10.90 7.07
N LEU A 119 -13.81 -11.27 5.89
CA LEU A 119 -13.25 -10.32 4.92
C LEU A 119 -13.99 -10.45 3.59
N THR A 120 -14.00 -9.37 2.82
CA THR A 120 -14.50 -9.45 1.46
C THR A 120 -13.49 -10.21 0.58
N PHE A 121 -13.99 -10.93 -0.40
CA PHE A 121 -13.14 -11.71 -1.29
C PHE A 121 -12.06 -10.84 -1.99
N PRO A 122 -12.38 -9.63 -2.48
CA PRO A 122 -11.37 -8.72 -3.02
C PRO A 122 -10.29 -8.30 -2.00
N GLN A 123 -10.65 -8.09 -0.72
CA GLN A 123 -9.66 -7.80 0.33
C GLN A 123 -8.70 -8.98 0.52
N VAL A 124 -9.21 -10.20 0.52
CA VAL A 124 -8.39 -11.42 0.62
C VAL A 124 -7.46 -11.56 -0.60
N GLN A 125 -7.95 -11.27 -1.81
CA GLN A 125 -7.10 -11.26 -3.01
C GLN A 125 -5.98 -10.21 -2.91
N GLY A 126 -6.30 -9.01 -2.43
CA GLY A 126 -5.32 -7.94 -2.20
C GLY A 126 -4.26 -8.34 -1.16
N LEU A 127 -4.69 -8.92 -0.03
CA LEU A 127 -3.78 -9.45 0.99
C LEU A 127 -2.88 -10.55 0.43
N ASN A 128 -3.42 -11.49 -0.36
CA ASN A 128 -2.64 -12.56 -0.97
C ASN A 128 -1.59 -12.02 -1.96
N SER A 129 -1.99 -11.10 -2.83
CA SER A 129 -1.06 -10.47 -3.78
C SER A 129 0.07 -9.75 -3.06
N SER A 130 -0.27 -8.92 -2.08
CA SER A 130 0.71 -8.19 -1.27
C SER A 130 1.63 -9.13 -0.48
N TRP A 131 1.11 -10.26 0.04
CA TRP A 131 1.91 -11.25 0.74
C TRP A 131 2.96 -11.89 -0.16
N GLN A 132 2.60 -12.20 -1.41
CA GLN A 132 3.55 -12.75 -2.38
C GLN A 132 4.68 -11.76 -2.70
N TRP A 133 4.37 -10.47 -2.87
CA TRP A 133 5.39 -9.43 -3.06
C TRP A 133 6.30 -9.27 -1.85
N TYR A 134 5.72 -9.31 -0.65
CA TYR A 134 6.50 -9.25 0.59
C TYR A 134 7.45 -10.45 0.73
N GLN A 135 6.97 -11.66 0.49
CA GLN A 135 7.79 -12.88 0.61
C GLN A 135 8.89 -12.95 -0.46
N ASN A 136 8.54 -12.76 -1.72
CA ASN A 136 9.47 -12.92 -2.83
C ASN A 136 10.47 -11.77 -2.93
N GLY A 137 10.09 -10.60 -2.45
CA GLY A 137 10.83 -9.35 -2.61
C GLY A 137 10.89 -8.88 -4.07
N ILE A 138 11.27 -7.63 -4.25
CA ILE A 138 11.35 -6.97 -5.54
C ILE A 138 12.81 -6.62 -5.81
N SER A 139 13.34 -7.10 -6.93
CA SER A 139 14.67 -6.74 -7.39
C SER A 139 14.60 -5.36 -8.05
N VAL A 140 15.34 -4.41 -7.49
CA VAL A 140 15.52 -3.07 -8.06
C VAL A 140 16.91 -3.00 -8.66
N PRO A 141 17.07 -2.65 -9.96
CA PRO A 141 18.39 -2.71 -10.65
C PRO A 141 19.49 -1.91 -9.98
N THR A 142 19.13 -0.86 -9.25
CA THR A 142 20.06 0.04 -8.57
C THR A 142 20.35 -0.33 -7.11
N LEU A 143 19.75 -1.40 -6.61
CA LEU A 143 19.94 -1.88 -5.24
C LEU A 143 20.61 -3.25 -5.24
N ARG A 144 21.46 -3.51 -4.24
CA ARG A 144 22.12 -4.82 -4.06
C ARG A 144 21.15 -5.88 -3.54
N ASN A 145 20.24 -5.49 -2.66
CA ASN A 145 19.29 -6.38 -2.02
C ASN A 145 17.87 -6.08 -2.54
N LYS A 146 17.02 -7.10 -2.51
CA LYS A 146 15.59 -6.92 -2.78
C LYS A 146 14.94 -6.04 -1.71
N ILE A 147 13.93 -5.30 -2.09
CA ILE A 147 13.02 -4.63 -1.17
C ILE A 147 11.82 -5.55 -0.90
N HIS A 148 11.29 -5.49 0.32
CA HIS A 148 10.16 -6.29 0.77
C HIS A 148 9.03 -5.37 1.24
N PRO A 149 8.16 -4.91 0.32
CA PRO A 149 7.13 -3.93 0.66
C PRO A 149 6.12 -4.52 1.65
N TYR A 150 5.90 -3.84 2.76
CA TYR A 150 4.88 -4.21 3.74
C TYR A 150 3.47 -4.01 3.16
N TYR A 151 2.44 -4.58 3.81
CA TYR A 151 1.07 -4.44 3.32
C TYR A 151 0.66 -2.97 3.13
N GLY A 152 0.09 -2.65 1.96
CA GLY A 152 -0.38 -1.30 1.64
C GLY A 152 0.72 -0.25 1.48
N VAL A 153 1.97 -0.67 1.34
CA VAL A 153 3.10 0.22 1.05
C VAL A 153 3.34 0.24 -0.46
N TYR A 154 3.44 1.45 -1.00
CA TYR A 154 3.79 1.63 -2.41
C TYR A 154 5.22 1.16 -2.68
N PHE A 155 5.39 0.51 -3.82
CA PHE A 155 6.70 0.15 -4.34
C PHE A 155 6.75 0.43 -5.85
N PRO A 156 7.92 0.82 -6.38
CA PRO A 156 8.05 1.12 -7.79
C PRO A 156 7.90 -0.14 -8.64
N THR A 157 7.08 -0.06 -9.68
CA THR A 157 6.95 -1.07 -10.74
C THR A 157 7.74 -0.69 -11.99
N ARG A 158 8.16 0.59 -12.09
CA ARG A 158 9.08 1.12 -13.08
C ARG A 158 10.28 1.70 -12.35
N PHE A 159 11.47 1.50 -12.91
CA PHE A 159 12.73 1.81 -12.24
C PHE A 159 13.49 2.97 -12.88
N ASP A 160 12.91 3.61 -13.89
CA ASP A 160 13.61 4.66 -14.66
C ASP A 160 14.03 5.83 -13.75
N HIS A 161 13.14 6.31 -12.90
CA HIS A 161 13.42 7.38 -11.94
C HIS A 161 14.49 6.99 -10.93
N LEU A 162 14.50 5.73 -10.46
CA LEU A 162 15.55 5.21 -9.56
C LEU A 162 16.89 5.13 -10.27
N SER A 163 16.91 4.77 -11.55
CA SER A 163 18.14 4.73 -12.37
C SER A 163 18.69 6.13 -12.63
N VAL A 164 17.80 7.10 -12.89
CA VAL A 164 18.20 8.51 -13.03
C VAL A 164 18.81 9.04 -11.73
N PHE A 165 18.17 8.75 -10.60
CA PHE A 165 18.68 9.15 -9.29
C PHE A 165 20.01 8.48 -8.95
N ASP A 166 20.16 7.19 -9.21
CA ASP A 166 21.42 6.44 -9.04
C ASP A 166 22.56 7.05 -9.86
N ASN A 167 22.29 7.38 -11.14
CA ASN A 167 23.26 8.03 -12.01
C ASN A 167 23.64 9.45 -11.56
N TRP A 168 22.69 10.18 -10.95
CA TRP A 168 22.98 11.47 -10.35
C TRP A 168 23.84 11.31 -9.09
N LEU A 169 23.52 10.35 -8.20
CA LEU A 169 24.29 10.06 -6.99
C LEU A 169 25.74 9.64 -7.28
N LYS A 170 25.98 8.92 -8.39
CA LYS A 170 27.34 8.58 -8.84
C LYS A 170 28.21 9.80 -9.16
N ARG A 171 27.57 10.89 -9.60
CA ARG A 171 28.25 12.15 -9.95
C ARG A 171 28.20 13.20 -8.85
N TYR A 172 27.50 12.91 -7.75
CA TYR A 172 27.37 13.86 -6.64
C TYR A 172 28.66 13.92 -5.83
N GLU A 173 29.34 15.09 -5.89
CA GLU A 173 30.60 15.37 -5.20
C GLU A 173 30.44 16.11 -3.88
N GLY A 174 29.20 16.48 -3.51
CA GLY A 174 28.90 17.17 -2.26
C GLY A 174 29.10 16.28 -1.01
N PRO A 175 29.03 16.89 0.18
CA PRO A 175 29.12 16.13 1.43
C PRO A 175 27.99 15.10 1.54
N LYS A 176 28.30 13.93 2.12
CA LYS A 176 27.36 12.82 2.31
C LYS A 176 27.13 12.50 3.78
N LYS A 177 27.07 13.55 4.63
CA LYS A 177 26.83 13.37 6.08
C LYS A 177 25.39 12.93 6.34
N SER A 178 24.42 13.63 5.77
CA SER A 178 23.00 13.32 6.00
C SER A 178 22.10 13.66 4.81
N ALA A 179 20.95 12.97 4.74
CA ALA A 179 19.88 13.26 3.81
C ALA A 179 18.52 13.08 4.49
N ILE A 180 17.48 13.72 3.94
CA ILE A 180 16.08 13.46 4.28
C ILE A 180 15.40 12.80 3.08
N ASP A 181 14.68 11.70 3.30
CA ASP A 181 13.82 11.00 2.34
C ASP A 181 12.37 11.15 2.78
N ILE A 182 11.61 11.99 2.07
CA ILE A 182 10.21 12.30 2.39
C ILE A 182 9.29 11.35 1.63
N GLY A 183 8.41 10.65 2.35
CA GLY A 183 7.61 9.58 1.77
C GLY A 183 8.46 8.36 1.47
N VAL A 184 9.12 7.84 2.49
CA VAL A 184 10.13 6.76 2.35
C VAL A 184 9.59 5.49 1.71
N GLY A 185 8.28 5.21 1.81
CA GLY A 185 7.61 4.07 1.20
C GLY A 185 8.30 2.73 1.49
N SER A 186 8.69 2.02 0.44
CA SER A 186 9.45 0.75 0.55
C SER A 186 10.95 0.93 0.78
N GLY A 187 11.44 2.16 0.96
CA GLY A 187 12.83 2.47 1.30
C GLY A 187 13.79 2.54 0.11
N ALA A 188 13.30 2.46 -1.12
CA ALA A 188 14.16 2.36 -2.29
C ALA A 188 15.17 3.53 -2.40
N LEU A 189 14.72 4.77 -2.21
CA LEU A 189 15.58 5.96 -2.27
C LEU A 189 16.53 6.05 -1.07
N SER A 190 16.04 5.75 0.14
CA SER A 190 16.87 5.67 1.35
C SER A 190 18.00 4.66 1.20
N PHE A 191 17.75 3.49 0.61
CA PHE A 191 18.76 2.46 0.40
C PHE A 191 19.77 2.88 -0.68
N GLN A 192 19.34 3.59 -1.72
CA GLN A 192 20.27 4.19 -2.69
C GLN A 192 21.21 5.22 -2.01
N LEU A 193 20.65 6.13 -1.20
CA LEU A 193 21.45 7.11 -0.46
C LEU A 193 22.51 6.44 0.41
N VAL A 194 22.12 5.44 1.20
CA VAL A 194 23.07 4.68 2.03
C VAL A 194 24.10 3.93 1.17
N GLY A 195 23.67 3.35 0.04
CA GLY A 195 24.53 2.65 -0.92
C GLY A 195 25.59 3.55 -1.55
N HIS A 196 25.27 4.84 -1.76
CA HIS A 196 26.17 5.87 -2.26
C HIS A 196 26.99 6.59 -1.19
N GLY A 197 26.94 6.13 0.05
CA GLY A 197 27.84 6.58 1.11
C GLY A 197 27.27 7.65 2.05
N PHE A 198 26.00 8.01 1.98
CA PHE A 198 25.41 8.85 3.00
C PHE A 198 25.48 8.17 4.36
N GLN A 199 25.98 8.91 5.35
CA GLN A 199 26.23 8.38 6.69
C GLN A 199 24.94 8.24 7.49
N LYS A 200 23.98 9.16 7.29
CA LYS A 200 22.70 9.19 7.95
C LYS A 200 21.57 9.58 6.99
N VAL A 201 20.48 8.86 7.02
CA VAL A 201 19.24 9.17 6.29
C VAL A 201 18.10 9.28 7.28
N TYR A 202 17.32 10.34 7.17
CA TYR A 202 16.13 10.59 7.97
C TYR A 202 14.90 10.36 7.07
N GLY A 203 14.18 9.26 7.29
CA GLY A 203 13.00 8.89 6.50
C GLY A 203 11.70 9.26 7.20
N THR A 204 10.74 9.82 6.45
CA THR A 204 9.39 10.07 6.95
C THR A 204 8.36 9.41 6.06
N ASP A 205 7.23 9.00 6.63
CA ASP A 205 6.07 8.56 5.87
C ASP A 205 4.79 8.75 6.69
N ILE A 206 3.70 9.14 6.02
CA ILE A 206 2.37 9.20 6.62
C ILE A 206 1.70 7.82 6.71
N ASN A 207 2.22 6.83 5.98
CA ASN A 207 1.73 5.46 6.03
C ASN A 207 2.45 4.70 7.15
N PRO A 208 1.76 4.34 8.25
CA PRO A 208 2.37 3.61 9.35
C PRO A 208 3.00 2.29 8.89
N ASN A 209 2.44 1.65 7.86
CA ASN A 209 2.94 0.39 7.34
C ASN A 209 4.32 0.53 6.66
N ALA A 210 4.63 1.69 6.10
CA ALA A 210 5.97 1.97 5.57
C ALA A 210 7.01 1.96 6.70
N ILE A 211 6.70 2.66 7.81
CA ILE A 211 7.58 2.74 8.97
C ILE A 211 7.73 1.38 9.65
N ILE A 212 6.62 0.67 9.89
CA ILE A 212 6.63 -0.68 10.49
C ILE A 212 7.45 -1.64 9.62
N GLY A 213 7.15 -1.69 8.33
CA GLY A 213 7.79 -2.61 7.40
C GLY A 213 9.28 -2.36 7.23
N LEU A 214 9.70 -1.10 7.14
CA LEU A 214 11.11 -0.76 7.07
C LEU A 214 11.85 -1.02 8.38
N THR A 215 11.23 -0.71 9.52
CA THR A 215 11.80 -1.03 10.83
C THR A 215 12.03 -2.54 10.97
N GLU A 216 11.05 -3.35 10.60
CA GLU A 216 11.15 -4.80 10.61
C GLU A 216 12.24 -5.30 9.63
N PHE A 217 12.24 -4.78 8.39
CA PHE A 217 13.21 -5.17 7.36
C PHE A 217 14.65 -4.84 7.74
N MET A 218 14.87 -3.68 8.32
CA MET A 218 16.20 -3.26 8.75
C MET A 218 16.67 -4.04 9.98
N GLY A 219 15.76 -4.36 10.92
CA GLY A 219 16.08 -5.09 12.14
C GLY A 219 17.34 -4.56 12.83
N ASP A 220 18.22 -5.44 13.30
CA ASP A 220 19.51 -5.12 13.92
C ASP A 220 20.67 -5.03 12.91
N THR A 221 20.36 -4.74 11.65
CA THR A 221 21.37 -4.62 10.61
C THR A 221 22.12 -3.28 10.66
N LYS A 222 23.17 -3.14 9.83
CA LYS A 222 23.89 -1.87 9.64
C LYS A 222 22.97 -0.76 9.09
N LEU A 223 21.87 -1.10 8.44
CA LEU A 223 20.91 -0.14 7.90
C LEU A 223 20.15 0.61 9.02
N SER A 224 19.74 -0.08 10.09
CA SER A 224 19.06 0.54 11.22
C SER A 224 19.91 1.60 11.95
N ARG A 225 21.23 1.51 11.85
CA ARG A 225 22.13 2.55 12.39
C ARG A 225 22.25 3.76 11.47
N LYS A 226 21.97 3.59 10.18
CA LYS A 226 22.11 4.65 9.17
C LYS A 226 20.79 5.32 8.81
N ILE A 227 19.65 4.66 9.00
CA ILE A 227 18.33 5.17 8.65
C ILE A 227 17.51 5.32 9.93
N ASP A 228 17.10 6.54 10.24
CA ASP A 228 16.12 6.83 11.29
C ASP A 228 14.77 7.11 10.63
N LEU A 229 13.71 6.53 11.18
CA LEU A 229 12.36 6.65 10.64
C LEU A 229 11.45 7.46 11.58
N ASP A 230 10.50 8.17 10.99
CA ASP A 230 9.46 8.89 11.71
C ASP A 230 8.10 8.72 10.99
N HIS A 231 7.07 8.34 11.75
CA HIS A 231 5.70 8.29 11.24
C HIS A 231 5.09 9.69 11.30
N ALA A 232 5.26 10.44 10.25
CA ALA A 232 4.82 11.83 10.18
C ALA A 232 4.71 12.32 8.73
N PRO A 233 3.94 13.38 8.47
CA PRO A 233 3.93 14.06 7.18
C PRO A 233 5.22 14.85 6.97
N LEU A 234 5.61 15.04 5.72
CA LEU A 234 6.72 15.86 5.26
C LEU A 234 8.01 15.63 6.07
N PHE A 235 8.50 16.63 6.77
CA PHE A 235 9.76 16.55 7.53
C PHE A 235 9.62 15.89 8.90
N GLY A 236 8.39 15.70 9.39
CA GLY A 236 8.14 15.14 10.72
C GLY A 236 8.87 15.89 11.83
N LYS A 237 9.55 15.14 12.69
CA LYS A 237 10.36 15.69 13.79
C LYS A 237 11.77 16.16 13.37
N TRP A 238 12.12 16.02 12.10
CA TRP A 238 13.47 16.34 11.62
C TRP A 238 13.61 17.81 11.29
N ASP A 239 14.19 18.57 12.19
CA ASP A 239 14.52 20.01 12.06
C ASP A 239 15.99 20.26 11.69
N LYS A 240 16.73 19.19 11.38
CA LYS A 240 18.18 19.24 11.13
C LYS A 240 18.50 19.69 9.71
N GLN A 241 19.56 20.49 9.60
CA GLN A 241 20.16 20.74 8.28
C GLN A 241 20.74 19.44 7.70
N THR A 242 20.43 19.16 6.45
CA THR A 242 20.95 18.03 5.69
C THR A 242 21.49 18.49 4.36
N GLU A 243 22.40 17.73 3.79
CA GLU A 243 23.00 18.05 2.51
C GLU A 243 22.07 17.79 1.33
N LEU A 244 21.09 16.88 1.53
CA LEU A 244 20.17 16.47 0.46
C LEU A 244 18.77 16.25 1.02
N ILE A 245 17.78 16.71 0.27
CA ILE A 245 16.38 16.38 0.47
C ILE A 245 15.92 15.63 -0.78
N VAL A 246 15.37 14.44 -0.58
CA VAL A 246 14.76 13.61 -1.63
C VAL A 246 13.28 13.52 -1.35
N PHE A 247 12.47 13.76 -2.38
CA PHE A 247 11.03 13.68 -2.29
C PHE A 247 10.47 13.17 -3.62
N ASN A 248 9.87 11.99 -3.59
CA ASN A 248 9.09 11.44 -4.69
C ASN A 248 7.60 11.52 -4.35
N PRO A 249 6.96 12.67 -4.56
CA PRO A 249 5.57 12.88 -4.16
C PRO A 249 4.61 12.01 -4.98
N PRO A 250 3.37 11.82 -4.50
CA PRO A 250 2.29 11.32 -5.34
C PRO A 250 2.14 12.18 -6.61
N TRP A 251 1.74 11.56 -7.72
CA TRP A 251 1.81 12.23 -9.04
C TRP A 251 0.51 12.88 -9.49
N LEU A 252 -0.61 12.52 -8.89
CA LEU A 252 -1.93 12.96 -9.31
C LEU A 252 -2.58 13.86 -8.24
N PRO A 253 -3.16 15.01 -8.65
CA PRO A 253 -3.96 15.80 -7.72
C PRO A 253 -5.25 15.06 -7.36
N ILE A 254 -5.75 15.23 -6.15
CA ILE A 254 -7.05 14.75 -5.74
C ILE A 254 -8.13 15.48 -6.54
N SER A 255 -8.90 14.74 -7.36
CA SER A 255 -10.01 15.28 -8.15
C SER A 255 -11.39 14.80 -7.67
N SER A 256 -11.43 13.77 -6.83
CA SER A 256 -12.67 13.18 -6.30
C SER A 256 -12.47 12.56 -4.92
N GLU A 257 -13.58 12.30 -4.21
CA GLU A 257 -13.50 11.63 -2.90
C GLU A 257 -12.87 10.22 -2.98
N ASN A 258 -13.04 9.51 -4.10
CA ASN A 258 -12.43 8.21 -4.29
C ASN A 258 -10.90 8.29 -4.41
N ASP A 259 -10.37 9.41 -4.89
CA ASP A 259 -8.91 9.62 -5.02
C ASP A 259 -8.23 9.79 -3.66
N ARG A 260 -8.98 10.17 -2.62
CA ARG A 260 -8.47 10.33 -1.25
C ARG A 260 -8.08 9.01 -0.58
N THR A 261 -8.51 7.87 -1.12
CA THR A 261 -8.23 6.55 -0.55
C THR A 261 -6.82 6.07 -0.84
N ASP A 262 -6.21 6.50 -1.95
CA ASP A 262 -4.85 6.09 -2.33
C ASP A 262 -3.85 7.25 -2.20
N LYS A 263 -3.40 7.48 -0.98
CA LYS A 263 -2.44 8.55 -0.64
C LYS A 263 -1.06 8.37 -1.28
N ALA A 264 -0.76 7.21 -1.84
CA ALA A 264 0.49 6.98 -2.54
C ALA A 264 0.47 7.46 -3.99
N MET A 265 -0.73 7.63 -4.57
CA MET A 265 -0.90 8.09 -5.95
C MET A 265 -1.45 9.51 -6.03
N TYR A 266 -2.27 9.93 -5.07
CA TYR A 266 -2.99 11.19 -5.08
C TYR A 266 -2.52 12.11 -3.96
N TYR A 267 -2.30 13.39 -4.29
CA TYR A 267 -1.87 14.40 -3.32
C TYR A 267 -2.92 15.50 -3.13
N PRO A 268 -3.07 16.03 -1.89
CA PRO A 268 -3.90 17.21 -1.65
C PRO A 268 -3.25 18.46 -2.26
N GLU A 269 -4.06 19.42 -2.65
CA GLU A 269 -3.62 20.67 -3.33
C GLU A 269 -2.56 21.42 -2.51
N GLU A 270 -2.64 21.34 -1.20
CA GLU A 270 -1.75 22.03 -0.26
C GLU A 270 -0.36 21.40 -0.12
N LEU A 271 -0.15 20.16 -0.56
CA LEU A 271 1.07 19.39 -0.31
C LEU A 271 2.36 20.17 -0.64
N PHE A 272 2.41 20.78 -1.82
CA PHE A 272 3.62 21.50 -2.27
C PHE A 272 3.80 22.83 -1.55
N SER A 273 2.72 23.53 -1.20
CA SER A 273 2.78 24.76 -0.42
C SER A 273 3.26 24.48 1.02
N GLU A 274 2.76 23.43 1.64
CA GLU A 274 3.20 22.97 2.96
C GLU A 274 4.66 22.53 2.95
N PHE A 275 5.07 21.75 1.94
CA PHE A 275 6.48 21.36 1.76
C PHE A 275 7.39 22.59 1.68
N CYS A 276 7.02 23.61 0.88
CA CYS A 276 7.80 24.84 0.75
C CYS A 276 7.84 25.68 2.04
N CYS A 277 6.73 25.73 2.80
CA CYS A 277 6.68 26.41 4.09
C CYS A 277 7.55 25.71 5.13
N CYS A 278 7.44 24.40 5.28
CA CYS A 278 8.27 23.61 6.20
C CYS A 278 9.76 23.76 5.90
N LYS A 279 10.16 23.80 4.64
CA LYS A 279 11.55 24.03 4.22
C LYS A 279 12.09 25.37 4.72
N ARG A 280 11.26 26.40 4.87
CA ARG A 280 11.66 27.72 5.40
C ARG A 280 11.84 27.72 6.91
N THR A 281 11.04 26.96 7.64
CA THR A 281 11.05 26.90 9.12
C THR A 281 12.15 26.02 9.67
N THR A 282 12.56 24.96 8.96
CA THR A 282 13.63 24.04 9.40
C THR A 282 15.05 24.58 9.22
N GLY A 283 15.21 25.92 9.03
CA GLY A 283 16.53 26.53 8.98
C GLY A 283 17.33 26.26 7.69
N CYS A 284 16.70 25.72 6.66
CA CYS A 284 17.28 25.51 5.32
C CYS A 284 17.60 26.86 4.60
N ARG A 285 17.96 27.90 5.40
CA ARG A 285 18.46 29.16 4.89
C ARG A 285 19.93 29.01 4.55
N ARG A 286 20.20 28.85 3.24
CA ARG A 286 21.51 29.07 2.62
C ARG A 286 22.65 28.16 3.08
N LYS A 287 22.81 27.07 2.43
CA LYS A 287 24.02 26.59 1.73
C LYS A 287 23.70 25.19 1.18
N THR A 288 23.55 25.10 -0.15
CA THR A 288 23.57 23.86 -0.93
C THR A 288 22.77 22.68 -0.40
N THR A 289 21.47 22.86 -0.14
CA THR A 289 20.55 21.70 -0.08
C THR A 289 20.06 21.45 -1.49
N ASN A 290 20.52 20.38 -2.13
CA ASN A 290 20.00 19.94 -3.43
C ASN A 290 18.64 19.30 -3.18
N LEU A 291 17.64 19.75 -3.93
CA LEU A 291 16.30 19.19 -3.95
C LEU A 291 16.17 18.34 -5.19
N ILE A 292 15.74 17.09 -5.04
CA ILE A 292 15.50 16.15 -6.13
C ILE A 292 14.06 15.68 -6.02
N PHE A 293 13.33 15.87 -7.09
CA PHE A 293 11.95 15.42 -7.28
C PHE A 293 11.93 14.17 -8.16
#